data_498e72cda1992c2ec00e2a5dbf12722f
#
_entry.id   498e72cda1992c2ec00e2a5dbf12722f
#
_cell.length_a   1.000
_cell.length_b   1.000
_cell.length_c   1.000
_cell.angle_alpha   90.00
_cell.angle_beta   90.00
_cell.angle_gamma   90.00
#
_symmetry.space_group_name_H-M   'P 1'
#
loop_
_entity.id
_entity.type
_entity.pdbx_description
1 polymer ?
#
loop_
_entity_poly.entity_id
_entity_poly.type
_entity_poly.pdbx_seq_one_letter_code
_entity_poly.pdbx_strand_id
1 'polypeptide(L)'
;MDEKRTGYISIGEMAKMNRTTVPTLRLYDSMKLLTPCYVDEKTHYRYYDIKQNARLDMIQYMKELGMELKEIKSILDRKDLDLIEDVLMQKREQTLQEMEELKFKMEAIDRTVASIKRYKKSPASGTITLEYIPDRTIYSMTVDKNFYDYNIDTYELILKQLKNKLMECDIPQVYYCNAGTLMSRRRFEEQIFYSNEIFIFVDDNFPLQDRVQKIENGMYACIYTEDFDEEQECAARLLEYCKKNHYEICGDYICEEIMEMHIFNERKRAMY
;
A
#
# COMPACT_ATOMS: atom_id res chain seq x y z
N MET A 1 -55.55 31.24 14.37
CA MET A 1 -54.43 30.32 14.75
C MET A 1 -54.71 29.00 14.07
N ASP A 2 -53.85 28.65 13.05
CA ASP A 2 -54.17 27.56 12.12
C ASP A 2 -54.03 26.18 12.82
N GLU A 3 -55.13 25.48 12.93
CA GLU A 3 -55.18 24.06 13.34
C GLU A 3 -54.33 23.09 12.49
N LYS A 4 -53.77 23.57 11.35
CA LYS A 4 -52.93 22.80 10.44
C LYS A 4 -51.47 22.65 10.89
N ARG A 5 -51.01 23.25 12.00
CA ARG A 5 -49.61 23.25 12.42
C ARG A 5 -49.25 22.21 13.51
N THR A 6 -50.25 21.46 14.04
CA THR A 6 -50.04 20.44 15.04
C THR A 6 -49.36 19.20 14.40
N GLY A 7 -48.04 19.05 14.60
CA GLY A 7 -47.24 17.88 14.13
C GLY A 7 -46.13 18.18 13.15
N TYR A 8 -45.99 19.41 12.66
CA TYR A 8 -44.89 19.79 11.75
C TYR A 8 -43.82 20.57 12.49
N ILE A 9 -42.56 20.28 12.17
CA ILE A 9 -41.40 21.00 12.68
C ILE A 9 -40.82 21.93 11.58
N SER A 10 -40.26 23.04 11.98
CA SER A 10 -39.62 23.97 11.08
C SER A 10 -38.34 23.42 10.48
N ILE A 11 -37.91 23.94 9.32
CA ILE A 11 -36.62 23.58 8.70
C ILE A 11 -35.45 23.77 9.66
N GLY A 12 -35.47 24.78 10.53
CA GLY A 12 -34.44 25.02 11.54
C GLY A 12 -34.41 23.95 12.61
N GLU A 13 -35.60 23.55 13.11
CA GLU A 13 -35.72 22.45 14.10
C GLU A 13 -35.33 21.12 13.49
N MET A 14 -35.76 20.83 12.25
CA MET A 14 -35.38 19.64 11.50
C MET A 14 -33.85 19.56 11.33
N ALA A 15 -33.22 20.68 10.97
CA ALA A 15 -31.77 20.76 10.84
C ALA A 15 -31.05 20.51 12.17
N LYS A 16 -31.50 21.14 13.25
CA LYS A 16 -30.92 21.01 14.59
C LYS A 16 -31.06 19.58 15.12
N MET A 17 -32.27 18.99 15.00
CA MET A 17 -32.57 17.64 15.45
C MET A 17 -31.68 16.58 14.79
N ASN A 18 -31.43 16.75 13.49
CA ASN A 18 -30.69 15.78 12.68
C ASN A 18 -29.21 16.18 12.47
N ARG A 19 -28.66 17.11 13.25
CA ARG A 19 -27.27 17.56 13.15
C ARG A 19 -26.84 17.91 11.71
N THR A 20 -27.76 18.51 10.96
CA THR A 20 -27.51 18.97 9.60
C THR A 20 -27.72 20.49 9.50
N THR A 21 -27.62 21.06 8.31
CA THR A 21 -27.77 22.50 8.11
C THR A 21 -29.02 22.84 7.29
N VAL A 22 -29.57 24.04 7.51
CA VAL A 22 -30.69 24.55 6.69
C VAL A 22 -30.33 24.57 5.18
N PRO A 23 -29.14 25.00 4.76
CA PRO A 23 -28.73 24.89 3.36
C PRO A 23 -28.78 23.47 2.82
N THR A 24 -28.33 22.47 3.61
CA THR A 24 -28.39 21.06 3.23
C THR A 24 -29.82 20.59 2.98
N LEU A 25 -30.75 20.94 3.88
CA LEU A 25 -32.17 20.57 3.71
C LEU A 25 -32.80 21.28 2.50
N ARG A 26 -32.40 22.50 2.20
CA ARG A 26 -32.83 23.22 0.97
C ARG A 26 -32.29 22.56 -0.29
N LEU A 27 -31.03 22.05 -0.26
CA LEU A 27 -30.46 21.25 -1.35
C LEU A 27 -31.25 19.96 -1.55
N TYR A 28 -31.57 19.24 -0.47
CA TYR A 28 -32.37 18.01 -0.55
C TYR A 28 -33.77 18.26 -1.12
N ASP A 29 -34.39 19.37 -0.76
CA ASP A 29 -35.66 19.80 -1.35
C ASP A 29 -35.55 20.12 -2.84
N SER A 30 -34.54 20.90 -3.25
CA SER A 30 -34.31 21.22 -4.68
C SER A 30 -34.06 19.98 -5.53
N MET A 31 -33.37 18.94 -4.97
CA MET A 31 -33.13 17.65 -5.62
C MET A 31 -34.33 16.69 -5.53
N LYS A 32 -35.39 17.05 -4.82
CA LYS A 32 -36.52 16.19 -4.49
C LYS A 32 -36.10 14.90 -3.76
N LEU A 33 -35.01 14.98 -3.00
CA LEU A 33 -34.51 13.88 -2.17
C LEU A 33 -35.26 13.82 -0.83
N LEU A 34 -35.50 15.01 -0.24
CA LEU A 34 -36.34 15.18 0.94
C LEU A 34 -37.13 16.49 0.80
N THR A 35 -38.42 16.40 0.46
CA THR A 35 -39.29 17.57 0.26
C THR A 35 -40.07 17.90 1.52
N PRO A 36 -40.26 19.20 1.87
CA PRO A 36 -41.10 19.57 3.01
C PRO A 36 -42.54 19.13 2.81
N CYS A 37 -43.24 18.78 3.89
CA CYS A 37 -44.66 18.45 3.85
C CYS A 37 -45.53 19.67 3.63
N TYR A 38 -45.05 20.84 4.08
CA TYR A 38 -45.77 22.12 3.94
C TYR A 38 -44.78 23.24 3.71
N VAL A 39 -45.13 24.13 2.78
CA VAL A 39 -44.42 25.39 2.55
C VAL A 39 -45.44 26.54 2.73
N ASP A 40 -45.13 27.48 3.60
CA ASP A 40 -45.99 28.62 3.86
C ASP A 40 -46.00 29.53 2.62
N GLU A 41 -47.18 29.80 2.06
CA GLU A 41 -47.36 30.54 0.81
C GLU A 41 -46.90 32.02 0.90
N LYS A 42 -46.97 32.62 2.12
CA LYS A 42 -46.62 34.02 2.34
C LYS A 42 -45.14 34.22 2.66
N THR A 43 -44.59 33.35 3.48
CA THR A 43 -43.21 33.45 3.98
C THR A 43 -42.23 32.55 3.27
N HIS A 44 -42.71 31.60 2.45
CA HIS A 44 -41.94 30.52 1.83
C HIS A 44 -41.18 29.65 2.84
N TYR A 45 -41.63 29.65 4.11
CA TYR A 45 -40.98 28.86 5.16
C TYR A 45 -41.39 27.41 5.06
N ARG A 46 -40.39 26.51 5.24
CA ARG A 46 -40.53 25.06 5.04
C ARG A 46 -40.78 24.36 6.34
N TYR A 47 -41.72 23.42 6.33
CA TYR A 47 -42.09 22.58 7.46
C TYR A 47 -42.04 21.10 7.06
N TYR A 48 -41.57 20.27 7.98
CA TYR A 48 -41.40 18.86 7.81
C TYR A 48 -42.20 18.05 8.83
N ASP A 49 -42.69 16.86 8.45
CA ASP A 49 -43.25 15.91 9.40
C ASP A 49 -42.12 15.20 10.16
N ILE A 50 -42.32 14.94 11.43
CA ILE A 50 -41.35 14.22 12.29
C ILE A 50 -41.01 12.83 11.70
N LYS A 51 -41.95 12.19 11.01
CA LYS A 51 -41.76 10.90 10.34
C LYS A 51 -40.74 10.94 9.21
N GLN A 52 -40.44 12.14 8.69
CA GLN A 52 -39.42 12.29 7.63
C GLN A 52 -38.00 12.15 8.16
N ASN A 53 -37.80 12.11 9.49
CA ASN A 53 -36.49 11.79 10.08
C ASN A 53 -35.97 10.45 9.59
N ALA A 54 -36.81 9.41 9.52
CA ALA A 54 -36.37 8.11 9.04
C ALA A 54 -35.77 8.13 7.62
N ARG A 55 -36.37 8.96 6.72
CA ARG A 55 -35.81 9.16 5.39
C ARG A 55 -34.50 9.96 5.44
N LEU A 56 -34.43 10.97 6.31
CA LEU A 56 -33.21 11.77 6.47
C LEU A 56 -32.07 10.95 7.07
N ASP A 57 -32.36 10.13 8.07
CA ASP A 57 -31.38 9.20 8.67
C ASP A 57 -30.81 8.25 7.61
N MET A 58 -31.67 7.69 6.74
CA MET A 58 -31.23 6.83 5.65
C MET A 58 -30.37 7.57 4.63
N ILE A 59 -30.71 8.82 4.30
CA ILE A 59 -29.89 9.66 3.42
C ILE A 59 -28.52 9.90 4.05
N GLN A 60 -28.44 10.22 5.33
CA GLN A 60 -27.18 10.43 6.05
C GLN A 60 -26.34 9.15 6.09
N TYR A 61 -26.95 8.03 6.44
CA TYR A 61 -26.29 6.73 6.45
C TYR A 61 -25.67 6.37 5.09
N MET A 62 -26.43 6.48 4.01
CA MET A 62 -25.92 6.19 2.67
C MET A 62 -24.80 7.15 2.26
N LYS A 63 -24.88 8.43 2.67
CA LYS A 63 -23.80 9.42 2.47
C LYS A 63 -22.51 9.02 3.21
N GLU A 64 -22.61 8.56 4.44
CA GLU A 64 -21.45 8.08 5.21
C GLU A 64 -20.78 6.88 4.53
N LEU A 65 -21.56 6.08 3.80
CA LEU A 65 -21.03 5.02 2.95
C LEU A 65 -20.45 5.52 1.60
N GLY A 66 -20.32 6.84 1.42
CA GLY A 66 -19.71 7.45 0.23
C GLY A 66 -20.60 7.48 -1.02
N MET A 67 -21.93 7.31 -0.86
CA MET A 67 -22.85 7.32 -1.99
C MET A 67 -23.19 8.75 -2.44
N GLU A 68 -23.38 8.94 -3.73
CA GLU A 68 -23.81 10.23 -4.27
C GLU A 68 -25.30 10.51 -4.01
N LEU A 69 -25.68 11.78 -3.82
CA LEU A 69 -27.08 12.17 -3.55
C LEU A 69 -28.05 11.74 -4.66
N LYS A 70 -27.60 11.69 -5.92
CA LYS A 70 -28.41 11.22 -7.05
C LYS A 70 -28.70 9.73 -6.97
N GLU A 71 -27.70 8.96 -6.59
CA GLU A 71 -27.78 7.52 -6.38
C GLU A 71 -28.73 7.21 -5.22
N ILE A 72 -28.51 7.86 -4.06
CA ILE A 72 -29.37 7.74 -2.87
C ILE A 72 -30.82 8.03 -3.23
N LYS A 73 -31.07 9.10 -4.00
CA LYS A 73 -32.43 9.42 -4.46
C LYS A 73 -33.05 8.28 -5.29
N SER A 74 -32.30 7.78 -6.26
CA SER A 74 -32.79 6.69 -7.14
C SER A 74 -33.20 5.46 -6.33
N ILE A 75 -32.42 5.10 -5.33
CA ILE A 75 -32.66 3.93 -4.47
C ILE A 75 -33.89 4.16 -3.58
N LEU A 76 -33.93 5.28 -2.88
CA LEU A 76 -35.00 5.57 -1.92
C LEU A 76 -36.37 5.81 -2.61
N ASP A 77 -36.38 6.28 -3.85
CA ASP A 77 -37.62 6.50 -4.60
C ASP A 77 -38.23 5.20 -5.15
N ARG A 78 -37.42 4.16 -5.38
CA ARG A 78 -37.87 2.84 -5.81
C ARG A 78 -38.56 2.05 -4.70
N LYS A 79 -38.23 2.33 -3.43
CA LYS A 79 -38.76 1.62 -2.25
C LYS A 79 -38.62 0.10 -2.35
N ASP A 80 -37.54 -0.35 -2.95
CA ASP A 80 -37.18 -1.74 -3.19
C ASP A 80 -36.10 -2.16 -2.20
N LEU A 81 -36.45 -3.07 -1.30
CA LEU A 81 -35.56 -3.54 -0.25
C LEU A 81 -34.45 -4.43 -0.81
N ASP A 82 -34.73 -5.22 -1.84
CA ASP A 82 -33.75 -6.10 -2.46
C ASP A 82 -32.67 -5.25 -3.14
N LEU A 83 -33.07 -4.17 -3.81
CA LEU A 83 -32.14 -3.23 -4.40
C LEU A 83 -31.26 -2.53 -3.33
N ILE A 84 -31.83 -2.18 -2.19
CA ILE A 84 -31.06 -1.58 -1.08
C ILE A 84 -30.04 -2.57 -0.55
N GLU A 85 -30.43 -3.84 -0.37
CA GLU A 85 -29.53 -4.89 0.08
C GLU A 85 -28.36 -5.10 -0.90
N ASP A 86 -28.65 -5.21 -2.19
CA ASP A 86 -27.64 -5.38 -3.24
C ASP A 86 -26.61 -4.25 -3.24
N VAL A 87 -27.07 -3.00 -3.14
CA VAL A 87 -26.19 -1.82 -3.10
C VAL A 87 -25.32 -1.82 -1.83
N LEU A 88 -25.88 -2.18 -0.69
CA LEU A 88 -25.12 -2.27 0.56
C LEU A 88 -24.08 -3.40 0.52
N MET A 89 -24.40 -4.52 -0.11
CA MET A 89 -23.47 -5.63 -0.33
C MET A 89 -22.31 -5.20 -1.25
N GLN A 90 -22.59 -4.47 -2.32
CA GLN A 90 -21.54 -3.92 -3.19
C GLN A 90 -20.65 -2.92 -2.43
N LYS A 91 -21.23 -2.04 -1.62
CA LYS A 91 -20.45 -1.09 -0.78
C LYS A 91 -19.57 -1.81 0.23
N ARG A 92 -20.09 -2.88 0.85
CA ARG A 92 -19.31 -3.71 1.76
C ARG A 92 -18.08 -4.31 1.05
N GLU A 93 -18.26 -4.84 -0.16
CA GLU A 93 -17.17 -5.41 -0.93
C GLU A 93 -16.11 -4.37 -1.33
N GLN A 94 -16.55 -3.19 -1.79
CA GLN A 94 -15.64 -2.07 -2.06
C GLN A 94 -14.84 -1.66 -0.82
N THR A 95 -15.51 -1.58 0.34
CA THR A 95 -14.84 -1.22 1.60
C THR A 95 -13.81 -2.27 2.03
N LEU A 96 -14.10 -3.57 1.81
CA LEU A 96 -13.13 -4.64 2.06
C LEU A 96 -11.89 -4.50 1.16
N GLN A 97 -12.08 -4.20 -0.12
CA GLN A 97 -10.98 -3.96 -1.05
C GLN A 97 -10.14 -2.74 -0.64
N GLU A 98 -10.79 -1.63 -0.26
CA GLU A 98 -10.11 -0.44 0.26
C GLU A 98 -9.30 -0.75 1.55
N MET A 99 -9.84 -1.58 2.43
CA MET A 99 -9.13 -2.02 3.65
C MET A 99 -7.88 -2.84 3.31
N GLU A 100 -7.95 -3.75 2.34
CA GLU A 100 -6.78 -4.51 1.88
C GLU A 100 -5.73 -3.60 1.27
N GLU A 101 -6.12 -2.66 0.40
CA GLU A 101 -5.19 -1.68 -0.17
C GLU A 101 -4.51 -0.82 0.91
N LEU A 102 -5.25 -0.38 1.92
CA LEU A 102 -4.69 0.39 3.04
C LEU A 102 -3.73 -0.45 3.88
N LYS A 103 -4.03 -1.73 4.09
CA LYS A 103 -3.15 -2.67 4.77
C LYS A 103 -1.83 -2.82 4.01
N PHE A 104 -1.86 -3.04 2.70
CA PHE A 104 -0.65 -3.10 1.87
C PHE A 104 0.18 -1.81 1.95
N LYS A 105 -0.47 -0.64 1.90
CA LYS A 105 0.22 0.65 2.06
C LYS A 105 0.92 0.76 3.43
N MET A 106 0.27 0.33 4.50
CA MET A 106 0.83 0.33 5.85
C MET A 106 2.07 -0.57 5.94
N GLU A 107 1.98 -1.81 5.46
CA GLU A 107 3.08 -2.76 5.43
C GLU A 107 4.28 -2.24 4.62
N ALA A 108 4.04 -1.55 3.51
CA ALA A 108 5.10 -0.91 2.73
C ALA A 108 5.78 0.24 3.47
N ILE A 109 5.01 1.06 4.19
CA ILE A 109 5.55 2.12 5.04
C ILE A 109 6.43 1.49 6.14
N ASP A 110 5.96 0.43 6.77
CA ASP A 110 6.70 -0.26 7.83
C ASP A 110 8.02 -0.85 7.31
N ARG A 111 8.03 -1.46 6.12
CA ARG A 111 9.25 -1.92 5.44
C ARG A 111 10.22 -0.78 5.19
N THR A 112 9.74 0.33 4.63
CA THR A 112 10.58 1.51 4.37
C THR A 112 11.17 2.10 5.64
N VAL A 113 10.37 2.21 6.71
CA VAL A 113 10.84 2.67 8.03
C VAL A 113 11.87 1.71 8.62
N ALA A 114 11.67 0.41 8.48
CA ALA A 114 12.64 -0.60 8.93
C ALA A 114 13.97 -0.48 8.15
N SER A 115 13.92 -0.29 6.83
CA SER A 115 15.10 -0.06 5.97
C SER A 115 15.87 1.20 6.39
N ILE A 116 15.17 2.31 6.61
CA ILE A 116 15.79 3.55 7.10
C ILE A 116 16.47 3.34 8.47
N LYS A 117 15.81 2.61 9.39
CA LYS A 117 16.39 2.31 10.70
C LYS A 117 17.62 1.42 10.58
N ARG A 118 17.59 0.43 9.69
CA ARG A 118 18.71 -0.47 9.40
C ARG A 118 19.88 0.31 8.81
N TYR A 119 19.63 1.14 7.79
CA TYR A 119 20.64 2.02 7.20
C TYR A 119 21.33 2.92 8.24
N LYS A 120 20.55 3.57 9.10
CA LYS A 120 21.11 4.44 10.15
C LYS A 120 21.97 3.72 11.18
N LYS A 121 21.77 2.41 11.35
CA LYS A 121 22.52 1.55 12.27
C LYS A 121 23.63 0.80 11.57
N SER A 122 23.72 0.87 10.25
CA SER A 122 24.71 0.17 9.46
C SER A 122 26.13 0.54 9.93
N PRO A 123 27.03 -0.44 10.05
CA PRO A 123 28.43 -0.17 10.30
C PRO A 123 29.08 0.61 9.16
N ALA A 124 30.30 1.07 9.36
CA ALA A 124 31.10 1.68 8.30
C ALA A 124 31.33 0.69 7.15
N SER A 125 31.45 1.24 5.91
CA SER A 125 31.76 0.46 4.71
C SER A 125 32.95 -0.49 4.95
N GLY A 126 32.85 -1.70 4.41
CA GLY A 126 33.86 -2.75 4.56
C GLY A 126 33.84 -3.51 5.91
N THR A 127 32.94 -3.17 6.82
CA THR A 127 32.80 -3.88 8.11
C THR A 127 32.01 -5.17 7.90
N ILE A 128 32.51 -6.27 8.48
CA ILE A 128 31.81 -7.56 8.49
C ILE A 128 31.16 -7.75 9.86
N THR A 129 29.89 -8.14 9.87
CA THR A 129 29.10 -8.46 11.07
C THR A 129 28.47 -9.84 10.95
N LEU A 130 28.09 -10.42 12.09
CA LEU A 130 27.20 -11.59 12.15
C LEU A 130 25.86 -11.12 12.67
N GLU A 131 24.82 -11.28 11.88
CA GLU A 131 23.48 -10.81 12.20
C GLU A 131 22.45 -11.93 12.08
N TYR A 132 21.52 -11.98 13.04
CA TYR A 132 20.33 -12.80 12.87
C TYR A 132 19.34 -12.06 11.98
N ILE A 133 19.03 -12.66 10.84
CA ILE A 133 18.05 -12.16 9.88
C ILE A 133 16.83 -13.07 9.91
N PRO A 134 15.61 -12.54 10.17
CA PRO A 134 14.39 -13.33 10.10
C PRO A 134 14.12 -13.79 8.68
N ASP A 135 13.22 -14.77 8.52
CA ASP A 135 12.75 -15.20 7.21
C ASP A 135 12.12 -14.02 6.44
N ARG A 136 12.36 -14.02 5.14
CA ARG A 136 11.90 -12.99 4.22
C ARG A 136 11.38 -13.63 2.95
N THR A 137 10.33 -13.06 2.40
CA THR A 137 9.77 -13.50 1.12
C THR A 137 10.22 -12.54 0.02
N ILE A 138 10.65 -13.11 -1.10
CA ILE A 138 11.07 -12.36 -2.29
C ILE A 138 10.30 -12.80 -3.51
N TYR A 139 10.10 -11.89 -4.44
CA TYR A 139 9.67 -12.18 -5.81
C TYR A 139 10.83 -11.87 -6.76
N SER A 140 11.23 -12.84 -7.58
CA SER A 140 12.40 -12.70 -8.42
C SER A 140 12.09 -12.73 -9.92
N MET A 141 12.99 -12.16 -10.70
CA MET A 141 12.97 -12.18 -12.16
C MET A 141 14.37 -12.51 -12.70
N THR A 142 14.43 -13.49 -13.58
CA THR A 142 15.66 -13.82 -14.32
C THR A 142 15.80 -12.95 -15.57
N VAL A 143 17.00 -12.49 -15.84
CA VAL A 143 17.37 -11.71 -17.03
C VAL A 143 18.48 -12.40 -17.82
N ASP A 144 18.67 -12.03 -19.09
CA ASP A 144 19.68 -12.62 -19.96
C ASP A 144 21.09 -12.00 -19.78
N LYS A 145 21.29 -11.23 -18.71
CA LYS A 145 22.54 -10.50 -18.46
C LYS A 145 23.10 -10.89 -17.11
N ASN A 146 24.41 -11.02 -17.03
CA ASN A 146 25.13 -11.13 -15.78
C ASN A 146 25.34 -9.73 -15.20
N PHE A 147 24.86 -9.46 -13.99
CA PHE A 147 24.99 -8.14 -13.37
C PHE A 147 26.42 -7.70 -13.14
N TYR A 148 27.36 -8.63 -12.96
CA TYR A 148 28.78 -8.33 -12.72
C TYR A 148 29.57 -7.94 -13.98
N ASP A 149 28.98 -8.07 -15.16
CA ASP A 149 29.61 -7.66 -16.43
C ASP A 149 29.26 -6.20 -16.81
N TYR A 150 28.45 -5.52 -16.02
CA TYR A 150 27.89 -4.21 -16.32
C TYR A 150 28.01 -3.25 -15.12
N ASN A 151 27.83 -1.97 -15.43
CA ASN A 151 27.79 -0.90 -14.45
C ASN A 151 26.39 -0.72 -13.85
N ILE A 152 26.30 0.18 -12.87
CA ILE A 152 25.08 0.54 -12.17
C ILE A 152 23.95 1.00 -13.11
N ASP A 153 24.25 1.70 -14.21
CA ASP A 153 23.22 2.18 -15.14
C ASP A 153 22.47 1.01 -15.79
N THR A 154 23.17 -0.10 -16.08
CA THR A 154 22.54 -1.31 -16.59
C THR A 154 21.68 -2.00 -15.53
N TYR A 155 22.14 -2.05 -14.27
CA TYR A 155 21.35 -2.55 -13.16
C TYR A 155 20.04 -1.76 -13.00
N GLU A 156 20.11 -0.43 -13.03
CA GLU A 156 18.94 0.45 -12.95
C GLU A 156 17.95 0.22 -14.11
N LEU A 157 18.44 0.01 -15.31
CA LEU A 157 17.59 -0.31 -16.47
C LEU A 157 16.85 -1.65 -16.25
N ILE A 158 17.53 -2.66 -15.72
CA ILE A 158 16.93 -3.97 -15.42
C ILE A 158 15.92 -3.87 -14.28
N LEU A 159 16.25 -3.12 -13.23
CA LEU A 159 15.31 -2.84 -12.14
C LEU A 159 14.06 -2.13 -12.66
N LYS A 160 14.23 -1.19 -13.59
CA LYS A 160 13.10 -0.54 -14.23
C LYS A 160 12.25 -1.50 -15.08
N GLN A 161 12.85 -2.49 -15.73
CA GLN A 161 12.12 -3.53 -16.45
C GLN A 161 11.29 -4.40 -15.50
N LEU A 162 11.85 -4.80 -14.34
CA LEU A 162 11.11 -5.49 -13.30
C LEU A 162 9.91 -4.66 -12.81
N LYS A 163 10.16 -3.39 -12.47
CA LYS A 163 9.11 -2.45 -12.02
C LYS A 163 8.00 -2.30 -13.07
N ASN A 164 8.34 -2.18 -14.34
CA ASN A 164 7.35 -2.08 -15.43
C ASN A 164 6.53 -3.36 -15.58
N LYS A 165 7.16 -4.53 -15.50
CA LYS A 165 6.47 -5.82 -15.54
C LYS A 165 5.46 -5.97 -14.41
N LEU A 166 5.82 -5.52 -13.21
CA LEU A 166 4.92 -5.53 -12.06
C LEU A 166 3.73 -4.58 -12.26
N MET A 167 3.98 -3.40 -12.85
CA MET A 167 2.90 -2.46 -13.21
C MET A 167 1.93 -3.04 -14.24
N GLU A 168 2.43 -3.78 -15.24
CA GLU A 168 1.60 -4.49 -16.24
C GLU A 168 0.71 -5.57 -15.61
N CYS A 169 1.09 -6.07 -14.43
CA CYS A 169 0.31 -7.02 -13.63
C CYS A 169 -0.52 -6.34 -12.53
N ASP A 170 -0.74 -5.03 -12.60
CA ASP A 170 -1.47 -4.22 -11.63
C ASP A 170 -0.92 -4.30 -10.20
N ILE A 171 0.37 -4.62 -10.03
CA ILE A 171 1.03 -4.66 -8.73
C ILE A 171 1.30 -3.24 -8.24
N PRO A 172 0.87 -2.88 -7.01
CA PRO A 172 1.08 -1.55 -6.47
C PRO A 172 2.55 -1.17 -6.35
N GLN A 173 2.88 0.10 -6.63
CA GLN A 173 4.26 0.62 -6.56
C GLN A 173 4.92 0.48 -5.18
N VAL A 174 4.13 0.29 -4.14
CA VAL A 174 4.62 0.07 -2.76
C VAL A 174 5.50 -1.17 -2.60
N TYR A 175 5.45 -2.12 -3.56
CA TYR A 175 6.33 -3.30 -3.59
C TYR A 175 7.68 -3.05 -4.26
N TYR A 176 7.91 -1.88 -4.87
CA TYR A 176 9.12 -1.65 -5.69
C TYR A 176 10.32 -1.16 -4.90
N CYS A 177 10.26 -1.19 -3.58
CA CYS A 177 11.36 -0.81 -2.70
C CYS A 177 12.20 -2.02 -2.31
N ASN A 178 13.48 -1.78 -1.98
CA ASN A 178 14.40 -2.80 -1.50
C ASN A 178 14.60 -3.96 -2.49
N ALA A 179 15.19 -3.62 -3.62
CA ALA A 179 15.61 -4.61 -4.62
C ALA A 179 16.96 -5.25 -4.25
N GLY A 180 17.26 -6.37 -4.88
CA GLY A 180 18.53 -7.04 -4.72
C GLY A 180 18.79 -8.06 -5.81
N THR A 181 19.95 -8.71 -5.73
CA THR A 181 20.37 -9.79 -6.63
C THR A 181 20.74 -11.04 -5.85
N LEU A 182 20.61 -12.18 -6.50
CA LEU A 182 20.96 -13.49 -5.93
C LEU A 182 22.08 -14.12 -6.74
N MET A 183 23.06 -14.69 -6.04
CA MET A 183 24.07 -15.55 -6.64
C MET A 183 24.10 -16.89 -5.90
N SER A 184 24.05 -18.00 -6.62
CA SER A 184 24.01 -19.31 -5.99
C SER A 184 25.23 -19.54 -5.10
N ARG A 185 25.03 -20.24 -3.97
CA ARG A 185 26.08 -20.64 -3.03
C ARG A 185 27.33 -21.18 -3.75
N ARG A 186 27.12 -22.10 -4.70
CA ARG A 186 28.22 -22.71 -5.43
C ARG A 186 29.09 -21.68 -6.17
N ARG A 187 28.46 -20.74 -6.87
CA ARG A 187 29.17 -19.68 -7.60
C ARG A 187 29.93 -18.75 -6.65
N PHE A 188 29.31 -18.42 -5.52
CA PHE A 188 29.94 -17.62 -4.49
C PHE A 188 31.18 -18.32 -3.90
N GLU A 189 31.09 -19.60 -3.54
CA GLU A 189 32.19 -20.40 -3.01
C GLU A 189 33.34 -20.58 -4.02
N GLU A 190 33.01 -20.72 -5.31
CA GLU A 190 33.96 -20.83 -6.43
C GLU A 190 34.48 -19.47 -6.92
N GLN A 191 33.98 -18.36 -6.36
CA GLN A 191 34.27 -16.97 -6.77
C GLN A 191 33.96 -16.71 -8.26
N ILE A 192 32.91 -17.34 -8.77
CA ILE A 192 32.38 -17.10 -10.10
C ILE A 192 31.29 -16.04 -9.99
N PHE A 193 31.68 -14.78 -10.22
CA PHE A 193 30.75 -13.64 -10.12
C PHE A 193 29.76 -13.65 -11.28
N TYR A 194 28.67 -14.36 -11.07
CA TYR A 194 27.59 -14.46 -12.02
C TYR A 194 26.25 -14.41 -11.28
N SER A 195 25.50 -13.37 -11.52
CA SER A 195 24.10 -13.22 -11.10
C SER A 195 23.27 -12.66 -12.25
N ASN A 196 22.17 -13.30 -12.53
CA ASN A 196 21.18 -12.86 -13.51
C ASN A 196 19.76 -12.89 -12.93
N GLU A 197 19.64 -12.88 -11.61
CA GLU A 197 18.38 -12.87 -10.90
C GLU A 197 18.27 -11.64 -10.02
N ILE A 198 17.27 -10.80 -10.33
CA ILE A 198 16.92 -9.61 -9.56
C ILE A 198 15.63 -9.87 -8.80
N PHE A 199 15.53 -9.38 -7.58
CA PHE A 199 14.36 -9.58 -6.75
C PHE A 199 13.91 -8.30 -6.04
N ILE A 200 12.69 -8.34 -5.51
CA ILE A 200 12.15 -7.39 -4.54
C ILE A 200 11.63 -8.17 -3.33
N PHE A 201 11.62 -7.52 -2.16
CA PHE A 201 10.97 -8.10 -0.98
C PHE A 201 9.46 -7.91 -1.06
N VAL A 202 8.75 -9.01 -0.80
CA VAL A 202 7.29 -9.06 -0.83
C VAL A 202 6.77 -9.68 0.48
N ASP A 203 5.48 -9.56 0.71
CA ASP A 203 4.78 -10.26 1.80
C ASP A 203 4.15 -11.57 1.34
N ASP A 204 3.60 -12.34 2.29
CA ASP A 204 2.99 -13.64 2.01
C ASP A 204 1.72 -13.55 1.14
N ASN A 205 1.12 -12.37 1.02
CA ASN A 205 -0.08 -12.12 0.23
C ASN A 205 0.23 -11.54 -1.16
N PHE A 206 1.50 -11.56 -1.58
CA PHE A 206 1.90 -11.04 -2.88
C PHE A 206 1.14 -11.77 -4.01
N PRO A 207 0.51 -11.05 -4.96
CA PRO A 207 -0.42 -11.67 -5.92
C PRO A 207 0.22 -12.66 -6.91
N LEU A 208 1.50 -12.45 -7.27
CA LEU A 208 2.22 -13.30 -8.22
C LEU A 208 3.00 -14.37 -7.48
N GLN A 209 2.47 -15.60 -7.46
CA GLN A 209 3.06 -16.70 -6.69
C GLN A 209 4.07 -17.57 -7.49
N ASP A 210 4.16 -17.40 -8.79
CA ASP A 210 4.94 -18.25 -9.70
C ASP A 210 6.47 -18.19 -9.48
N ARG A 211 6.97 -17.11 -8.88
CA ARG A 211 8.40 -16.84 -8.62
C ARG A 211 8.68 -16.31 -7.23
N VAL A 212 7.82 -16.66 -6.30
CA VAL A 212 7.99 -16.33 -4.90
C VAL A 212 8.91 -17.36 -4.24
N GLN A 213 9.92 -16.89 -3.50
CA GLN A 213 10.88 -17.71 -2.79
C GLN A 213 11.01 -17.21 -1.35
N LYS A 214 11.31 -18.11 -0.44
CA LYS A 214 11.66 -17.76 0.94
C LYS A 214 13.17 -17.75 1.12
N ILE A 215 13.66 -16.67 1.73
CA ILE A 215 14.99 -16.59 2.31
C ILE A 215 14.85 -17.00 3.77
N GLU A 216 15.45 -18.14 4.12
CA GLU A 216 15.32 -18.73 5.45
C GLU A 216 15.93 -17.82 6.52
N ASN A 217 15.34 -17.85 7.72
CA ASN A 217 15.93 -17.18 8.87
C ASN A 217 17.23 -17.83 9.31
N GLY A 218 18.14 -17.06 9.86
CA GLY A 218 19.39 -17.60 10.35
C GLY A 218 20.43 -16.54 10.73
N MET A 219 21.63 -17.06 11.03
CA MET A 219 22.80 -16.20 11.23
C MET A 219 23.46 -15.95 9.89
N TYR A 220 23.54 -14.70 9.49
CA TYR A 220 24.16 -14.26 8.26
C TYR A 220 25.46 -13.52 8.55
N ALA A 221 26.51 -13.84 7.79
CA ALA A 221 27.68 -12.98 7.70
C ALA A 221 27.37 -11.88 6.70
N CYS A 222 27.37 -10.63 7.15
CA CYS A 222 27.05 -9.46 6.34
C CYS A 222 28.26 -8.58 6.17
N ILE A 223 28.46 -8.03 4.98
CA ILE A 223 29.45 -6.99 4.69
C ILE A 223 28.72 -5.79 4.10
N TYR A 224 29.13 -4.60 4.50
CA TYR A 224 28.45 -3.35 4.13
C TYR A 224 29.33 -2.56 3.16
N THR A 225 28.76 -2.05 2.08
CA THR A 225 29.45 -1.12 1.17
C THR A 225 28.56 0.05 0.80
N GLU A 226 29.16 1.17 0.44
CA GLU A 226 28.48 2.37 -0.08
C GLU A 226 28.65 2.49 -1.61
N ASP A 227 29.42 1.59 -2.23
CA ASP A 227 29.73 1.65 -3.65
C ASP A 227 29.37 0.33 -4.36
N PHE A 228 28.65 0.44 -5.46
CA PHE A 228 28.27 -0.68 -6.29
C PHE A 228 29.50 -1.40 -6.87
N ASP A 229 30.52 -0.65 -7.27
CA ASP A 229 31.72 -1.21 -7.90
C ASP A 229 32.60 -2.00 -6.90
N GLU A 230 32.41 -1.80 -5.59
CA GLU A 230 33.13 -2.53 -4.52
C GLU A 230 32.47 -3.90 -4.19
N GLU A 231 31.31 -4.24 -4.74
CA GLU A 231 30.57 -5.43 -4.36
C GLU A 231 31.42 -6.71 -4.53
N GLN A 232 32.10 -6.88 -5.66
CA GLN A 232 32.90 -8.08 -5.91
C GLN A 232 34.05 -8.24 -4.91
N GLU A 233 34.72 -7.16 -4.55
CA GLU A 233 35.77 -7.16 -3.54
C GLU A 233 35.19 -7.47 -2.16
N CYS A 234 34.05 -6.87 -1.81
CA CYS A 234 33.35 -7.13 -0.57
C CYS A 234 32.89 -8.59 -0.46
N ALA A 235 32.34 -9.16 -1.53
CA ALA A 235 31.95 -10.57 -1.58
C ALA A 235 33.14 -11.53 -1.39
N ALA A 236 34.29 -11.24 -2.04
CA ALA A 236 35.51 -12.02 -1.85
C ALA A 236 36.03 -11.95 -0.39
N ARG A 237 36.02 -10.76 0.21
CA ARG A 237 36.39 -10.58 1.62
C ARG A 237 35.45 -11.29 2.58
N LEU A 238 34.14 -11.29 2.30
CA LEU A 238 33.15 -12.02 3.08
C LEU A 238 33.40 -13.53 3.03
N LEU A 239 33.67 -14.08 1.85
CA LEU A 239 34.03 -15.48 1.68
C LEU A 239 35.32 -15.87 2.44
N GLU A 240 36.34 -15.02 2.37
CA GLU A 240 37.59 -15.21 3.11
C GLU A 240 37.33 -15.21 4.63
N TYR A 241 36.52 -14.28 5.10
CA TYR A 241 36.11 -14.21 6.51
C TYR A 241 35.42 -15.50 6.95
N CYS A 242 34.47 -16.03 6.18
CA CYS A 242 33.79 -17.29 6.48
C CYS A 242 34.78 -18.47 6.56
N LYS A 243 35.68 -18.56 5.58
CA LYS A 243 36.73 -19.62 5.57
C LYS A 243 37.66 -19.55 6.78
N LYS A 244 38.12 -18.34 7.12
CA LYS A 244 39.01 -18.08 8.26
C LYS A 244 38.38 -18.44 9.60
N ASN A 245 37.08 -18.22 9.73
CA ASN A 245 36.34 -18.49 10.96
C ASN A 245 35.69 -19.90 10.97
N HIS A 246 35.96 -20.71 9.95
CA HIS A 246 35.38 -22.05 9.80
C HIS A 246 33.85 -22.08 9.79
N TYR A 247 33.23 -21.05 9.22
CA TYR A 247 31.78 -21.03 9.01
C TYR A 247 31.41 -21.82 7.77
N GLU A 248 30.38 -22.66 7.92
CA GLU A 248 29.77 -23.35 6.79
C GLU A 248 28.74 -22.47 6.14
N ILE A 249 28.87 -22.22 4.84
CA ILE A 249 27.91 -21.45 4.06
C ILE A 249 26.75 -22.37 3.72
N CYS A 250 25.53 -22.03 4.17
CA CYS A 250 24.35 -22.88 3.99
C CYS A 250 23.41 -22.38 2.90
N GLY A 251 23.49 -21.13 2.50
CA GLY A 251 22.59 -20.48 1.55
C GLY A 251 23.30 -19.70 0.46
N ASP A 252 22.50 -19.10 -0.42
CA ASP A 252 22.96 -18.28 -1.53
C ASP A 252 23.51 -16.92 -1.03
N TYR A 253 24.36 -16.32 -1.84
CA TYR A 253 24.81 -14.95 -1.63
C TYR A 253 23.70 -13.98 -2.06
N ILE A 254 23.37 -13.05 -1.17
CA ILE A 254 22.32 -12.08 -1.34
C ILE A 254 22.94 -10.69 -1.30
N CYS A 255 22.81 -9.94 -2.37
CA CYS A 255 23.12 -8.53 -2.41
C CYS A 255 21.82 -7.73 -2.40
N GLU A 256 21.59 -6.91 -1.38
CA GLU A 256 20.37 -6.10 -1.27
C GLU A 256 20.69 -4.62 -1.16
N GLU A 257 19.92 -3.80 -1.82
CA GLU A 257 19.95 -2.35 -1.64
C GLU A 257 19.05 -1.96 -0.48
N ILE A 258 19.66 -1.49 0.63
CA ILE A 258 18.90 -1.11 1.83
C ILE A 258 18.11 0.17 1.60
N MET A 259 18.61 1.09 0.80
CA MET A 259 17.99 2.39 0.60
C MET A 259 18.28 3.01 -0.76
N GLU A 260 17.24 3.13 -1.60
CA GLU A 260 17.25 3.83 -2.89
C GLU A 260 17.22 5.38 -2.74
N MET A 261 17.75 5.97 -1.66
CA MET A 261 17.62 7.41 -1.46
C MET A 261 18.77 8.22 -2.09
N HIS A 262 18.71 8.42 -3.41
CA HIS A 262 19.51 9.44 -4.09
C HIS A 262 19.20 10.89 -3.68
N ILE A 263 18.15 11.11 -2.87
CA ILE A 263 17.60 12.43 -2.57
C ILE A 263 18.49 13.25 -1.62
N PHE A 264 19.33 12.61 -0.82
CA PHE A 264 20.05 13.28 0.27
C PHE A 264 21.57 13.33 0.14
N ASN A 265 22.18 12.52 -0.74
CA ASN A 265 23.61 12.62 -1.03
C ASN A 265 23.91 11.93 -2.38
N GLU A 266 24.54 12.63 -3.30
CA GLU A 266 24.94 12.13 -4.63
C GLU A 266 25.99 11.00 -4.59
N ARG A 267 26.35 10.45 -3.39
CA ARG A 267 27.51 9.55 -3.24
C ARG A 267 27.33 8.37 -2.29
N LYS A 268 26.12 8.08 -1.75
CA LYS A 268 25.99 6.99 -0.77
C LYS A 268 24.84 6.04 -1.12
N ARG A 269 25.19 4.93 -1.73
CA ARG A 269 24.36 3.73 -1.83
C ARG A 269 24.83 2.74 -0.78
N ALA A 270 23.94 2.22 0.07
CA ALA A 270 24.27 1.11 0.94
C ALA A 270 23.84 -0.19 0.22
N MET A 271 24.79 -1.02 -0.13
CA MET A 271 24.60 -2.39 -0.63
C MET A 271 25.11 -3.38 0.42
N TYR A 272 24.44 -4.49 0.56
CA TYR A 272 24.82 -5.56 1.48
C TYR A 272 25.01 -6.87 0.77
#